data_adee2b2bba7ee64c33fd9a3c1c5409fc
#
_entry.id   adee2b2bba7ee64c33fd9a3c1c5409fc
#
_cell.length_a   1.000
_cell.length_b   1.000
_cell.length_c   1.000
_cell.angle_alpha   90.00
_cell.angle_beta   90.00
_cell.angle_gamma   90.00
#
_symmetry.space_group_name_H-M   'P 1'
#
loop_
_entity.id
_entity.type
_entity.pdbx_description
1 polymer ?
#
loop_
_entity_poly.entity_id
_entity_poly.type
_entity_poly.pdbx_seq_one_letter_code
_entity_poly.pdbx_strand_id
1 'polypeptide(L)'
;VSLLLLSACKKTAAPPPSFLVYERPAIVIEGDTLLADGEIDAWVYPGGRFLAVVEEGQRLPLTVPVPNPILTAGGVRINGITLTRKPYPFWQYDTLQHDFAPEEVLIHRPIYTYLPDTLINFFQKEDFETPQLSFRFPNAGDPLAASLRRTYNAPRRGFWCGEITMAPNQIFQAETTPSFEFPYSEVWLEISIRGDRNLGIGLTRENKQTGALVSRDVYLLLRPPDEGWKTFYVDLTPWMREGSGLYRFRVYLTSMADSAQSSTLYIDDVRILSFRP
;
A
#
# COMPACT_ATOMS: atom_id res chain seq x y z
N VAL A 1 34.71 -23.18 64.10
CA VAL A 1 34.33 -21.89 63.51
C VAL A 1 34.24 -22.07 61.95
N SER A 2 33.00 -22.25 61.43
CA SER A 2 32.79 -22.36 59.99
C SER A 2 32.66 -20.97 59.42
N LEU A 3 33.57 -20.61 58.53
CA LEU A 3 33.54 -19.35 57.76
C LEU A 3 32.64 -19.54 56.53
N LEU A 4 31.41 -19.00 56.57
CA LEU A 4 30.51 -18.92 55.41
C LEU A 4 31.03 -17.84 54.48
N LEU A 5 31.64 -18.25 53.35
CA LEU A 5 31.96 -17.37 52.24
C LEU A 5 30.66 -17.01 51.50
N LEU A 6 30.11 -15.84 51.81
CA LEU A 6 29.06 -15.20 51.01
C LEU A 6 29.67 -14.74 49.69
N SER A 7 29.55 -15.55 48.62
CA SER A 7 29.82 -15.11 47.26
C SER A 7 28.71 -14.16 46.84
N ALA A 8 28.94 -12.85 46.96
CA ALA A 8 28.08 -11.83 46.36
C ALA A 8 28.17 -11.96 44.86
N CYS A 9 27.12 -12.45 44.20
CA CYS A 9 26.95 -12.32 42.75
C CYS A 9 27.00 -10.83 42.40
N LYS A 10 28.13 -10.36 41.88
CA LYS A 10 28.17 -9.04 41.24
C LYS A 10 27.20 -9.09 40.05
N LYS A 11 25.98 -8.55 40.20
CA LYS A 11 25.14 -8.23 39.10
C LYS A 11 25.90 -7.21 38.25
N THR A 12 26.54 -7.66 37.17
CA THR A 12 27.03 -6.74 36.11
C THR A 12 25.82 -5.99 35.59
N ALA A 13 25.78 -4.69 35.81
CA ALA A 13 24.71 -3.86 35.24
C ALA A 13 24.70 -4.07 33.75
N ALA A 14 23.52 -4.34 33.18
CA ALA A 14 23.38 -4.41 31.74
C ALA A 14 23.81 -3.07 31.14
N PRO A 15 24.48 -3.08 29.98
CA PRO A 15 24.84 -1.83 29.31
C PRO A 15 23.56 -1.04 29.00
N PRO A 16 23.63 0.31 29.02
CA PRO A 16 22.49 1.11 28.63
C PRO A 16 22.09 0.83 27.19
N PRO A 17 20.79 0.93 26.86
CA PRO A 17 20.31 0.65 25.53
C PRO A 17 20.78 1.70 24.52
N SER A 18 20.90 1.29 23.26
CA SER A 18 20.98 2.18 22.12
C SER A 18 19.58 2.43 21.58
N PHE A 19 19.45 3.36 20.65
CA PHE A 19 18.16 3.70 20.06
C PHE A 19 18.23 3.76 18.54
N LEU A 20 17.25 3.15 17.89
CA LEU A 20 17.02 3.28 16.47
C LEU A 20 15.78 4.17 16.25
N VAL A 21 15.91 5.21 15.43
CA VAL A 21 14.82 6.12 15.08
C VAL A 21 14.55 5.95 13.58
N TYR A 22 13.31 5.63 13.23
CA TYR A 22 12.91 5.49 11.84
C TYR A 22 12.37 6.81 11.29
N GLU A 23 12.94 7.24 10.18
CA GLU A 23 12.36 8.31 9.34
C GLU A 23 11.33 7.72 8.38
N ARG A 24 10.53 8.63 7.77
CA ARG A 24 9.59 8.28 6.71
C ARG A 24 10.31 7.48 5.62
N PRO A 25 9.85 6.25 5.31
CA PRO A 25 10.52 5.41 4.34
C PRO A 25 10.41 5.98 2.93
N ALA A 26 11.35 5.56 2.08
CA ALA A 26 11.27 5.75 0.65
C ALA A 26 10.83 4.45 -0.04
N ILE A 27 10.12 4.59 -1.16
CA ILE A 27 9.70 3.48 -2.01
C ILE A 27 10.31 3.69 -3.39
N VAL A 28 10.92 2.66 -3.94
CA VAL A 28 11.45 2.69 -5.32
C VAL A 28 10.37 2.15 -6.26
N ILE A 29 9.93 2.99 -7.18
CA ILE A 29 8.92 2.68 -8.19
C ILE A 29 9.51 2.96 -9.57
N GLU A 30 9.76 1.90 -10.35
CA GLU A 30 10.27 2.00 -11.74
C GLU A 30 11.52 2.87 -11.89
N GLY A 31 12.38 2.86 -10.87
CA GLY A 31 13.63 3.62 -10.82
C GLY A 31 13.55 4.95 -10.08
N ASP A 32 12.37 5.48 -9.86
CA ASP A 32 12.15 6.67 -9.05
C ASP A 32 12.12 6.33 -7.56
N THR A 33 12.78 7.15 -6.75
CA THR A 33 12.74 7.03 -5.29
C THR A 33 11.86 8.12 -4.71
N LEU A 34 10.72 7.71 -4.15
CA LEU A 34 9.70 8.60 -3.60
C LEU A 34 9.58 8.42 -2.10
N LEU A 35 9.43 9.51 -1.35
CA LEU A 35 8.98 9.41 0.03
C LEU A 35 7.57 8.84 0.06
N ALA A 36 7.32 7.92 0.98
CA ALA A 36 5.99 7.36 1.17
C ALA A 36 4.99 8.47 1.52
N ASP A 37 3.88 8.52 0.83
CA ASP A 37 2.77 9.47 1.07
C ASP A 37 1.65 8.86 1.92
N GLY A 38 1.77 7.59 2.27
CA GLY A 38 0.91 6.86 3.21
C GLY A 38 1.62 6.59 4.53
N GLU A 39 0.86 6.15 5.53
CA GLU A 39 1.41 5.70 6.80
C GLU A 39 1.99 4.29 6.63
N ILE A 40 3.32 4.21 6.62
CA ILE A 40 4.08 2.98 6.51
C ILE A 40 4.89 2.80 7.78
N ASP A 41 4.65 1.68 8.47
CA ASP A 41 5.37 1.31 9.67
C ASP A 41 6.61 0.49 9.33
N ALA A 42 7.63 0.54 10.19
CA ALA A 42 8.78 -0.36 10.12
C ALA A 42 8.56 -1.57 11.05
N TRP A 43 8.47 -2.77 10.48
CA TRP A 43 8.46 -4.03 11.22
C TRP A 43 9.90 -4.51 11.35
N VAL A 44 10.43 -4.53 12.56
CA VAL A 44 11.87 -4.63 12.84
C VAL A 44 12.26 -6.01 13.29
N TYR A 45 13.31 -6.59 12.67
CA TYR A 45 13.79 -7.95 12.89
C TYR A 45 15.32 -7.99 13.08
N PRO A 46 15.87 -7.66 14.26
CA PRO A 46 17.30 -7.83 14.54
C PRO A 46 17.68 -9.31 14.49
N GLY A 47 18.70 -9.66 13.70
CA GLY A 47 19.11 -11.06 13.51
C GLY A 47 18.00 -11.97 13.01
N GLY A 48 17.02 -11.42 12.25
CA GLY A 48 15.90 -12.15 11.69
C GLY A 48 14.74 -12.45 12.65
N ARG A 49 14.77 -11.96 13.89
CA ARG A 49 13.68 -12.16 14.87
C ARG A 49 12.83 -10.90 15.01
N PHE A 50 11.51 -11.06 14.93
CA PHE A 50 10.59 -9.94 15.13
C PHE A 50 10.78 -9.34 16.54
N LEU A 51 10.96 -8.03 16.58
CA LEU A 51 11.11 -7.26 17.81
C LEU A 51 9.92 -6.33 18.05
N ALA A 52 9.60 -5.47 17.07
CA ALA A 52 8.60 -4.44 17.25
C ALA A 52 8.08 -3.90 15.91
N VAL A 53 6.96 -3.19 15.98
CA VAL A 53 6.48 -2.28 14.93
C VAL A 53 6.74 -0.85 15.38
N VAL A 54 7.34 -0.04 14.52
CA VAL A 54 7.79 1.32 14.83
C VAL A 54 7.22 2.29 13.81
N GLU A 55 6.60 3.35 14.27
CA GLU A 55 6.10 4.44 13.42
C GLU A 55 7.20 5.49 13.17
N GLU A 56 6.99 6.34 12.15
CA GLU A 56 7.89 7.46 11.84
C GLU A 56 8.17 8.30 13.10
N GLY A 57 9.44 8.59 13.35
CA GLY A 57 9.91 9.41 14.47
C GLY A 57 9.95 8.72 15.84
N GLN A 58 9.43 7.51 15.96
CA GLN A 58 9.50 6.76 17.23
C GLN A 58 10.91 6.22 17.49
N ARG A 59 11.31 6.19 18.77
CA ARG A 59 12.58 5.64 19.22
C ARG A 59 12.40 4.20 19.67
N LEU A 60 13.08 3.28 19.02
CA LEU A 60 13.12 1.87 19.39
C LEU A 60 14.35 1.61 20.26
N PRO A 61 14.21 1.23 21.55
CA PRO A 61 15.34 0.85 22.37
C PRO A 61 15.87 -0.53 21.94
N LEU A 62 17.19 -0.64 21.79
CA LEU A 62 17.90 -1.86 21.42
C LEU A 62 18.89 -2.25 22.51
N THR A 63 18.86 -3.52 22.92
CA THR A 63 19.84 -4.06 23.88
C THR A 63 21.14 -4.37 23.16
N VAL A 64 22.25 -3.80 23.65
CA VAL A 64 23.59 -4.01 23.08
C VAL A 64 24.21 -5.28 23.67
N PRO A 65 24.85 -6.17 22.87
CA PRO A 65 25.02 -6.06 21.43
C PRO A 65 23.74 -6.36 20.64
N VAL A 66 23.49 -5.57 19.59
CA VAL A 66 22.32 -5.75 18.72
C VAL A 66 22.65 -6.82 17.68
N PRO A 67 21.80 -7.86 17.51
CA PRO A 67 22.02 -8.84 16.44
C PRO A 67 21.92 -8.22 15.05
N ASN A 68 22.93 -8.44 14.22
CA ASN A 68 23.00 -8.01 12.82
C ASN A 68 22.69 -9.17 11.85
N PRO A 69 22.14 -8.88 10.65
CA PRO A 69 21.60 -7.57 10.21
C PRO A 69 20.29 -7.25 10.93
N ILE A 70 19.95 -5.96 10.96
CA ILE A 70 18.59 -5.52 11.29
C ILE A 70 17.81 -5.45 9.99
N LEU A 71 16.83 -6.32 9.83
CA LEU A 71 15.92 -6.29 8.70
C LEU A 71 14.69 -5.47 9.06
N THR A 72 14.17 -4.70 8.10
CA THR A 72 12.90 -4.00 8.24
C THR A 72 11.98 -4.30 7.09
N ALA A 73 10.73 -4.70 7.41
CA ALA A 73 9.67 -4.82 6.44
C ALA A 73 8.77 -3.58 6.52
N GLY A 74 8.39 -3.04 5.38
CA GLY A 74 7.39 -1.97 5.31
C GLY A 74 6.01 -2.51 5.62
N GLY A 75 5.39 -2.03 6.69
CA GLY A 75 4.03 -2.39 7.07
C GLY A 75 3.04 -1.37 6.52
N VAL A 76 1.94 -1.85 5.92
CA VAL A 76 0.89 -1.00 5.36
C VAL A 76 -0.42 -1.17 6.11
N ARG A 77 -1.25 -0.14 6.09
CA ARG A 77 -2.65 -0.21 6.56
C ARG A 77 -3.51 -0.83 5.49
N ILE A 78 -4.02 -2.03 5.77
CA ILE A 78 -4.86 -2.75 4.82
C ILE A 78 -6.19 -2.03 4.68
N ASN A 79 -6.63 -1.80 3.44
CA ASN A 79 -7.94 -1.20 3.13
C ASN A 79 -8.14 0.20 3.74
N GLY A 80 -7.05 0.92 4.04
CA GLY A 80 -7.12 2.21 4.73
C GLY A 80 -7.57 2.15 6.19
N ILE A 81 -7.68 0.96 6.78
CA ILE A 81 -8.14 0.75 8.16
C ILE A 81 -6.96 0.89 9.11
N THR A 82 -7.02 1.88 10.01
CA THR A 82 -5.92 2.26 10.91
C THR A 82 -5.40 1.11 11.78
N LEU A 83 -6.27 0.22 12.23
CA LEU A 83 -5.91 -0.87 13.14
C LEU A 83 -5.45 -2.15 12.43
N THR A 84 -5.63 -2.25 11.12
CA THR A 84 -5.29 -3.44 10.36
C THR A 84 -3.97 -3.23 9.62
N ARG A 85 -2.88 -3.73 10.20
CA ARG A 85 -1.52 -3.54 9.68
C ARG A 85 -0.85 -4.87 9.45
N LYS A 86 -0.10 -4.98 8.36
CA LYS A 86 0.82 -6.11 8.13
C LYS A 86 1.99 -5.68 7.24
N PRO A 87 3.12 -6.42 7.26
CA PRO A 87 4.16 -6.24 6.26
C PRO A 87 3.57 -6.37 4.86
N TYR A 88 3.92 -5.43 3.99
CA TYR A 88 3.48 -5.49 2.60
C TYR A 88 4.22 -6.60 1.85
N PRO A 89 3.52 -7.58 1.31
CA PRO A 89 4.16 -8.82 0.88
C PRO A 89 5.01 -8.68 -0.39
N PHE A 90 4.85 -7.58 -1.15
CA PHE A 90 5.53 -7.40 -2.43
C PHE A 90 6.77 -6.51 -2.35
N TRP A 91 7.16 -6.04 -1.14
CA TRP A 91 8.42 -5.33 -0.95
C TRP A 91 9.51 -6.23 -0.38
N GLN A 92 10.73 -5.95 -0.79
CA GLN A 92 11.91 -6.52 -0.17
C GLN A 92 12.13 -5.89 1.20
N TYR A 93 12.76 -6.65 2.10
CA TYR A 93 13.23 -6.09 3.35
C TYR A 93 14.34 -5.08 3.10
N ASP A 94 14.27 -3.95 3.78
CA ASP A 94 15.43 -3.08 3.92
C ASP A 94 16.40 -3.68 4.94
N THR A 95 17.70 -3.48 4.76
CA THR A 95 18.74 -4.13 5.54
C THR A 95 19.73 -3.11 6.08
N LEU A 96 19.79 -3.00 7.41
CA LEU A 96 20.74 -2.17 8.12
C LEU A 96 21.83 -3.03 8.75
N GLN A 97 23.09 -2.74 8.41
CA GLN A 97 24.28 -3.29 9.06
C GLN A 97 24.89 -2.19 9.94
N HIS A 98 24.80 -2.34 11.26
CA HIS A 98 25.35 -1.35 12.18
C HIS A 98 25.70 -1.97 13.54
N ASP A 99 26.90 -1.69 14.04
CA ASP A 99 27.35 -2.10 15.36
C ASP A 99 27.11 -0.98 16.38
N PHE A 100 26.01 -1.09 17.10
CA PHE A 100 25.58 -0.08 18.06
C PHE A 100 26.51 0.00 19.28
N ALA A 101 26.99 1.19 19.60
CA ALA A 101 27.57 1.51 20.88
C ALA A 101 26.48 1.78 21.94
N PRO A 102 26.73 1.53 23.24
CA PRO A 102 25.79 1.92 24.29
C PRO A 102 25.41 3.40 24.22
N GLU A 103 24.14 3.71 24.47
CA GLU A 103 23.55 5.08 24.42
C GLU A 103 23.52 5.73 23.03
N GLU A 104 23.98 5.07 22.00
CA GLU A 104 23.93 5.59 20.64
C GLU A 104 22.51 5.77 20.14
N VAL A 105 22.27 6.83 19.37
CA VAL A 105 21.03 7.08 18.64
C VAL A 105 21.34 7.10 17.16
N LEU A 106 20.84 6.10 16.44
CA LEU A 106 20.95 6.02 14.96
C LEU A 106 19.64 6.41 14.32
N ILE A 107 19.67 7.32 13.36
CA ILE A 107 18.53 7.67 12.52
C ILE A 107 18.65 6.90 11.21
N HIS A 108 17.61 6.16 10.83
CA HIS A 108 17.59 5.34 9.64
C HIS A 108 16.33 5.58 8.82
N ARG A 109 16.49 5.74 7.50
CA ARG A 109 15.40 5.81 6.53
C ARG A 109 15.37 4.52 5.74
N PRO A 110 14.37 3.63 5.95
CA PRO A 110 14.23 2.43 5.16
C PRO A 110 13.93 2.74 3.69
N ILE A 111 14.46 1.92 2.78
CA ILE A 111 14.19 2.01 1.34
C ILE A 111 13.58 0.69 0.90
N TYR A 112 12.30 0.72 0.53
CA TYR A 112 11.59 -0.46 0.07
C TYR A 112 11.56 -0.51 -1.45
N THR A 113 11.97 -1.66 -2.00
CA THR A 113 11.89 -1.97 -3.43
C THR A 113 10.91 -3.11 -3.64
N TYR A 114 10.28 -3.17 -4.80
CA TYR A 114 9.47 -4.34 -5.14
C TYR A 114 10.33 -5.59 -5.25
N LEU A 115 9.71 -6.73 -4.96
CA LEU A 115 10.26 -8.03 -5.32
C LEU A 115 10.51 -8.08 -6.84
N PRO A 116 11.48 -8.90 -7.30
CA PRO A 116 11.74 -9.05 -8.73
C PRO A 116 10.50 -9.49 -9.51
N ASP A 117 10.39 -9.06 -10.78
CA ASP A 117 9.30 -9.45 -11.69
C ASP A 117 9.19 -10.97 -11.92
N THR A 118 10.22 -11.73 -11.53
CA THR A 118 10.17 -13.20 -11.53
C THR A 118 9.28 -13.76 -10.42
N LEU A 119 9.03 -12.99 -9.36
CA LEU A 119 8.23 -13.40 -8.19
C LEU A 119 6.86 -12.75 -8.15
N ILE A 120 6.70 -11.59 -8.77
CA ILE A 120 5.43 -10.86 -8.80
C ILE A 120 4.90 -10.71 -10.23
N ASN A 121 3.58 -10.62 -10.32
CA ASN A 121 2.86 -10.36 -11.56
C ASN A 121 2.03 -9.10 -11.41
N PHE A 122 2.19 -8.16 -12.32
CA PHE A 122 1.30 -7.01 -12.43
C PHE A 122 0.21 -7.31 -13.46
N PHE A 123 -1.02 -7.48 -13.02
CA PHE A 123 -2.19 -7.61 -13.91
C PHE A 123 -2.49 -6.29 -14.59
N GLN A 124 -2.19 -5.18 -13.92
CA GLN A 124 -2.37 -3.83 -14.43
C GLN A 124 -1.37 -2.88 -13.80
N LYS A 125 -0.90 -1.94 -14.62
CA LYS A 125 -0.20 -0.72 -14.23
C LYS A 125 -0.81 0.42 -15.01
N GLU A 126 -1.29 1.46 -14.32
CA GLU A 126 -1.78 2.69 -14.92
C GLU A 126 -1.15 3.86 -14.17
N ASP A 127 -0.25 4.55 -14.84
CA ASP A 127 0.47 5.72 -14.37
C ASP A 127 0.08 7.00 -15.14
N PHE A 128 -0.88 6.87 -16.05
CA PHE A 128 -1.38 7.95 -16.90
C PHE A 128 -0.35 8.59 -17.83
N GLU A 129 0.87 8.06 -17.96
CA GLU A 129 1.90 8.62 -18.85
C GLU A 129 1.62 8.33 -20.32
N THR A 130 0.82 7.31 -20.62
CA THR A 130 0.36 7.01 -21.97
C THR A 130 -1.03 7.59 -22.26
N PRO A 131 -1.35 7.98 -23.51
CA PRO A 131 -2.69 8.52 -23.85
C PRO A 131 -3.83 7.52 -23.68
N GLN A 132 -3.55 6.23 -23.83
CA GLN A 132 -4.56 5.18 -23.72
C GLN A 132 -4.73 4.77 -22.27
N LEU A 133 -5.94 4.98 -21.74
CA LEU A 133 -6.28 4.58 -20.38
C LEU A 133 -6.56 3.06 -20.29
N SER A 134 -6.07 2.45 -19.24
CA SER A 134 -6.32 1.03 -18.95
C SER A 134 -7.66 0.82 -18.21
N PHE A 135 -8.67 1.58 -18.58
CA PHE A 135 -10.02 1.52 -18.00
C PHE A 135 -11.09 1.45 -19.08
N ARG A 136 -12.22 0.82 -18.75
CA ARG A 136 -13.48 0.95 -19.48
C ARG A 136 -14.51 1.64 -18.57
N PHE A 137 -15.51 2.28 -19.18
CA PHE A 137 -16.52 3.08 -18.49
C PHE A 137 -17.89 2.46 -18.69
N PRO A 138 -18.42 1.69 -17.70
CA PRO A 138 -19.67 0.94 -17.86
C PRO A 138 -20.91 1.79 -18.11
N ASN A 139 -20.90 3.04 -17.64
CA ASN A 139 -21.98 4.01 -17.78
C ASN A 139 -21.71 5.07 -18.86
N ALA A 140 -20.78 4.80 -19.78
CA ALA A 140 -20.51 5.73 -20.90
C ALA A 140 -21.78 5.98 -21.70
N GLY A 141 -22.11 7.27 -21.92
CA GLY A 141 -23.34 7.69 -22.62
C GLY A 141 -24.53 8.00 -21.69
N ASP A 142 -24.44 7.70 -20.39
CA ASP A 142 -25.41 8.18 -19.40
C ASP A 142 -25.18 9.69 -19.18
N PRO A 143 -26.24 10.55 -19.21
CA PRO A 143 -26.12 11.98 -18.92
C PRO A 143 -25.56 12.30 -17.53
N LEU A 144 -25.69 11.38 -16.59
CA LEU A 144 -25.13 11.50 -15.25
C LEU A 144 -23.73 10.88 -15.10
N ALA A 145 -23.16 10.33 -16.16
CA ALA A 145 -21.82 9.77 -16.12
C ALA A 145 -20.76 10.87 -16.03
N ALA A 146 -19.88 10.76 -15.05
CA ALA A 146 -18.65 11.54 -14.97
C ALA A 146 -17.53 10.84 -15.76
N SER A 147 -16.59 11.62 -16.29
CA SER A 147 -15.48 11.12 -17.08
C SER A 147 -14.17 11.16 -16.30
N LEU A 148 -13.28 10.23 -16.65
CA LEU A 148 -11.87 10.25 -16.27
C LEU A 148 -11.07 10.77 -17.46
N ARG A 149 -10.24 11.77 -17.25
CA ARG A 149 -9.32 12.30 -18.25
C ARG A 149 -7.91 12.41 -17.69
N ARG A 150 -6.94 12.37 -18.56
CA ARG A 150 -5.56 12.70 -18.21
C ARG A 150 -5.42 14.21 -17.99
N THR A 151 -4.65 14.56 -16.96
CA THR A 151 -4.30 15.95 -16.65
C THR A 151 -2.86 16.04 -16.17
N TYR A 152 -2.22 17.19 -16.41
CA TYR A 152 -0.93 17.54 -15.84
C TYR A 152 -1.05 18.33 -14.54
N ASN A 153 -2.25 18.43 -14.00
CA ASN A 153 -2.54 19.22 -12.80
C ASN A 153 -2.11 18.48 -11.54
N ALA A 154 -0.86 18.69 -11.15
CA ALA A 154 -0.27 18.15 -9.92
C ALA A 154 -0.29 16.62 -9.84
N PRO A 155 0.34 15.89 -10.79
CA PRO A 155 0.49 14.44 -10.71
C PRO A 155 1.25 14.05 -9.43
N ARG A 156 1.04 12.82 -8.98
CA ARG A 156 1.81 12.26 -7.87
C ARG A 156 3.24 11.95 -8.32
N ARG A 157 3.38 11.37 -9.52
CA ARG A 157 4.63 10.99 -10.16
C ARG A 157 4.56 11.29 -11.65
N GLY A 158 5.71 11.49 -12.30
CA GLY A 158 5.75 11.75 -13.75
C GLY A 158 5.13 13.09 -14.13
N PHE A 159 4.43 13.10 -15.27
CA PHE A 159 3.86 14.31 -15.86
C PHE A 159 2.33 14.34 -15.86
N TRP A 160 1.69 13.18 -15.69
CA TRP A 160 0.24 13.04 -15.85
C TRP A 160 -0.39 12.25 -14.71
N CYS A 161 -1.63 12.57 -14.42
CA CYS A 161 -2.51 11.78 -13.54
C CYS A 161 -3.92 11.72 -14.12
N GLY A 162 -4.78 10.89 -13.55
CA GLY A 162 -6.19 10.84 -13.89
C GLY A 162 -6.99 11.88 -13.10
N GLU A 163 -7.82 12.66 -13.76
CA GLU A 163 -8.75 13.62 -13.18
C GLU A 163 -10.19 13.19 -13.44
N ILE A 164 -10.99 13.12 -12.40
CA ILE A 164 -12.41 12.82 -12.40
C ILE A 164 -13.14 14.04 -11.91
N THR A 165 -13.79 14.76 -12.83
CA THR A 165 -14.64 15.91 -12.52
C THR A 165 -16.09 15.48 -12.55
N MET A 166 -16.81 15.72 -11.48
CA MET A 166 -18.22 15.37 -11.30
C MET A 166 -19.05 16.62 -11.04
N ALA A 167 -20.02 16.92 -11.91
CA ALA A 167 -21.07 17.89 -11.60
C ALA A 167 -22.04 17.32 -10.55
N PRO A 168 -22.90 18.15 -9.93
CA PRO A 168 -23.88 17.68 -8.96
C PRO A 168 -24.67 16.46 -9.46
N ASN A 169 -24.82 15.44 -8.60
CA ASN A 169 -25.47 14.16 -8.88
C ASN A 169 -24.80 13.26 -9.92
N GLN A 170 -23.66 13.64 -10.50
CA GLN A 170 -22.97 12.75 -11.43
C GLN A 170 -22.28 11.60 -10.69
N ILE A 171 -22.21 10.47 -11.39
CA ILE A 171 -21.61 9.24 -10.91
C ILE A 171 -20.44 8.88 -11.82
N PHE A 172 -19.28 8.71 -11.23
CA PHE A 172 -18.12 8.11 -11.89
C PHE A 172 -18.14 6.60 -11.73
N GLN A 173 -17.92 5.88 -12.83
CA GLN A 173 -17.75 4.43 -12.84
C GLN A 173 -16.65 4.04 -13.84
N ALA A 174 -15.69 3.26 -13.38
CA ALA A 174 -14.65 2.70 -14.22
C ALA A 174 -14.32 1.26 -13.81
N GLU A 175 -13.88 0.49 -14.77
CA GLU A 175 -13.42 -0.88 -14.58
C GLU A 175 -12.07 -1.07 -15.24
N THR A 176 -11.18 -1.78 -14.60
CA THR A 176 -9.85 -2.10 -15.14
C THR A 176 -9.93 -2.98 -16.39
N THR A 177 -8.97 -2.81 -17.31
CA THR A 177 -8.82 -3.65 -18.50
C THR A 177 -7.37 -4.12 -18.63
N PRO A 178 -7.15 -5.40 -18.97
CA PRO A 178 -8.12 -6.47 -19.19
C PRO A 178 -8.74 -7.03 -17.89
N SER A 179 -9.69 -7.98 -18.01
CA SER A 179 -10.12 -8.82 -16.87
C SER A 179 -9.05 -9.88 -16.57
N PHE A 180 -8.96 -10.31 -15.35
CA PHE A 180 -8.00 -11.32 -14.90
C PHE A 180 -8.67 -12.40 -14.06
N GLU A 181 -8.01 -13.54 -13.93
CA GLU A 181 -8.46 -14.65 -13.09
C GLU A 181 -7.80 -14.58 -11.72
N PHE A 182 -8.45 -15.18 -10.73
CA PHE A 182 -7.84 -15.29 -9.40
C PHE A 182 -6.62 -16.23 -9.47
N PRO A 183 -5.42 -15.77 -9.08
CA PRO A 183 -4.19 -16.55 -9.24
C PRO A 183 -3.94 -17.57 -8.11
N TYR A 184 -4.91 -17.75 -7.20
CA TYR A 184 -4.79 -18.56 -5.97
C TYR A 184 -3.66 -18.12 -5.02
N SER A 185 -3.24 -16.88 -5.14
CA SER A 185 -2.29 -16.17 -4.26
C SER A 185 -2.88 -14.85 -3.79
N GLU A 186 -2.14 -14.10 -2.99
CA GLU A 186 -2.57 -12.75 -2.60
C GLU A 186 -2.67 -11.84 -3.82
N VAL A 187 -3.77 -11.08 -3.91
CA VAL A 187 -4.00 -10.05 -4.93
C VAL A 187 -4.25 -8.72 -4.23
N TRP A 188 -3.49 -7.72 -4.61
CA TRP A 188 -3.59 -6.39 -4.03
C TRP A 188 -3.80 -5.33 -5.10
N LEU A 189 -4.54 -4.29 -4.72
CA LEU A 189 -4.62 -3.03 -5.43
C LEU A 189 -3.80 -1.99 -4.67
N GLU A 190 -2.89 -1.33 -5.36
CA GLU A 190 -2.31 -0.06 -4.96
C GLU A 190 -2.99 1.03 -5.76
N ILE A 191 -3.37 2.11 -5.11
CA ILE A 191 -3.95 3.28 -5.76
C ILE A 191 -3.64 4.54 -4.97
N SER A 192 -3.13 5.54 -5.65
CA SER A 192 -2.93 6.87 -5.06
C SER A 192 -4.10 7.76 -5.41
N ILE A 193 -4.66 8.41 -4.41
CA ILE A 193 -5.80 9.30 -4.58
C ILE A 193 -5.61 10.63 -3.88
N ARG A 194 -6.22 11.68 -4.44
CA ARG A 194 -6.32 13.03 -3.89
C ARG A 194 -7.66 13.63 -4.30
N GLY A 195 -8.30 14.38 -3.43
CA GLY A 195 -9.56 15.07 -3.77
C GLY A 195 -10.53 15.18 -2.62
N ASP A 196 -11.74 15.59 -2.92
CA ASP A 196 -12.77 15.95 -1.97
C ASP A 196 -13.89 14.90 -1.82
N ARG A 197 -13.78 13.75 -2.50
CA ARG A 197 -14.80 12.68 -2.46
C ARG A 197 -14.20 11.30 -2.22
N ASN A 198 -15.00 10.44 -1.61
CA ASN A 198 -14.63 9.05 -1.44
C ASN A 198 -14.60 8.33 -2.78
N LEU A 199 -13.62 7.44 -2.93
CA LEU A 199 -13.54 6.49 -4.02
C LEU A 199 -14.00 5.11 -3.54
N GLY A 200 -15.05 4.59 -4.13
CA GLY A 200 -15.51 3.22 -3.92
C GLY A 200 -14.63 2.24 -4.70
N ILE A 201 -14.16 1.21 -4.00
CA ILE A 201 -13.39 0.11 -4.56
C ILE A 201 -14.23 -1.15 -4.49
N GLY A 202 -14.29 -1.86 -5.59
CA GLY A 202 -15.04 -3.10 -5.70
C GLY A 202 -14.53 -4.02 -6.79
N LEU A 203 -15.35 -5.02 -7.11
CA LEU A 203 -15.06 -5.97 -8.18
C LEU A 203 -16.27 -6.09 -9.12
N THR A 204 -15.97 -6.14 -10.41
CA THR A 204 -16.87 -6.69 -11.42
C THR A 204 -16.53 -8.15 -11.61
N ARG A 205 -17.56 -9.02 -11.54
CA ARG A 205 -17.48 -10.45 -11.82
C ARG A 205 -18.08 -10.74 -13.18
N GLU A 206 -17.31 -11.39 -14.05
CA GLU A 206 -17.74 -11.86 -15.36
C GLU A 206 -17.67 -13.39 -15.38
N ASN A 207 -18.70 -14.05 -15.86
CA ASN A 207 -18.69 -15.52 -16.02
C ASN A 207 -17.59 -15.93 -17.01
N LYS A 208 -16.71 -16.85 -16.61
CA LYS A 208 -15.57 -17.29 -17.44
C LYS A 208 -15.97 -17.92 -18.77
N GLN A 209 -17.08 -18.63 -18.81
CA GLN A 209 -17.51 -19.38 -19.99
C GLN A 209 -18.26 -18.47 -20.98
N THR A 210 -19.14 -17.61 -20.46
CA THR A 210 -20.03 -16.81 -21.31
C THR A 210 -19.56 -15.37 -21.50
N GLY A 211 -18.63 -14.87 -20.67
CA GLY A 211 -18.24 -13.46 -20.62
C GLY A 211 -19.32 -12.53 -20.07
N ALA A 212 -20.47 -13.08 -19.65
CA ALA A 212 -21.59 -12.29 -19.14
C ALA A 212 -21.26 -11.64 -17.81
N LEU A 213 -21.71 -10.40 -17.64
CA LEU A 213 -21.66 -9.71 -16.34
C LEU A 213 -22.53 -10.48 -15.34
N VAL A 214 -21.95 -10.75 -14.16
CA VAL A 214 -22.65 -11.40 -13.03
C VAL A 214 -23.00 -10.37 -11.96
N SER A 215 -22.01 -9.57 -11.53
CA SER A 215 -22.21 -8.53 -10.53
C SER A 215 -21.18 -7.42 -10.64
N ARG A 216 -21.51 -6.26 -10.05
CA ARG A 216 -20.61 -5.17 -9.68
C ARG A 216 -20.87 -4.82 -8.25
N ASP A 217 -19.91 -5.11 -7.39
CA ASP A 217 -20.06 -4.94 -5.95
C ASP A 217 -19.01 -3.98 -5.43
N VAL A 218 -19.40 -3.02 -4.60
CA VAL A 218 -18.49 -2.13 -3.88
C VAL A 218 -18.28 -2.68 -2.48
N TYR A 219 -17.02 -2.85 -2.10
CA TYR A 219 -16.66 -3.43 -0.80
C TYR A 219 -16.03 -2.42 0.15
N LEU A 220 -15.50 -1.33 -0.39
CA LEU A 220 -14.72 -0.37 0.37
C LEU A 220 -14.91 1.04 -0.15
N LEU A 221 -14.92 2.02 0.76
CA LEU A 221 -14.85 3.44 0.44
C LEU A 221 -13.52 3.99 0.96
N LEU A 222 -12.66 4.44 0.06
CA LEU A 222 -11.43 5.13 0.38
C LEU A 222 -11.69 6.62 0.49
N ARG A 223 -11.29 7.22 1.61
CA ARG A 223 -11.36 8.65 1.80
C ARG A 223 -10.01 9.28 1.47
N PRO A 224 -9.92 10.16 0.45
CA PRO A 224 -8.72 10.94 0.19
C PRO A 224 -8.35 11.79 1.42
N PRO A 225 -7.09 12.19 1.58
CA PRO A 225 -6.72 13.20 2.54
C PRO A 225 -7.26 14.56 2.11
N ASP A 226 -7.41 15.49 3.07
CA ASP A 226 -7.86 16.86 2.78
C ASP A 226 -6.83 17.60 1.91
N GLU A 227 -5.54 17.26 2.04
CA GLU A 227 -4.45 17.80 1.24
C GLU A 227 -3.46 16.72 0.80
N GLY A 228 -2.89 16.88 -0.40
CA GLY A 228 -1.86 16.02 -0.94
C GLY A 228 -2.38 14.66 -1.45
N TRP A 229 -1.45 13.80 -1.79
CA TRP A 229 -1.70 12.45 -2.26
C TRP A 229 -1.61 11.44 -1.11
N LYS A 230 -2.40 10.39 -1.21
CA LYS A 230 -2.29 9.22 -0.33
C LYS A 230 -2.42 7.94 -1.13
N THR A 231 -1.45 7.04 -0.94
CA THR A 231 -1.50 5.69 -1.51
C THR A 231 -2.23 4.76 -0.56
N PHE A 232 -3.18 4.01 -1.11
CA PHE A 232 -3.92 2.98 -0.42
C PHE A 232 -3.51 1.60 -0.92
N TYR A 233 -3.42 0.67 0.01
CA TYR A 233 -3.08 -0.73 -0.22
C TYR A 233 -4.31 -1.57 0.12
N VAL A 234 -4.96 -2.12 -0.90
CA VAL A 234 -6.24 -2.84 -0.75
C VAL A 234 -6.03 -4.31 -1.02
N ASP A 235 -6.29 -5.15 -0.02
CA ASP A 235 -6.26 -6.60 -0.17
C ASP A 235 -7.56 -7.08 -0.86
N LEU A 236 -7.47 -7.43 -2.14
CA LEU A 236 -8.58 -7.94 -2.94
C LEU A 236 -8.80 -9.43 -2.74
N THR A 237 -7.86 -10.13 -2.14
CA THR A 237 -7.85 -11.60 -2.00
C THR A 237 -9.14 -12.18 -1.42
N PRO A 238 -9.69 -11.64 -0.30
CA PRO A 238 -10.91 -12.18 0.29
C PRO A 238 -12.10 -12.11 -0.67
N TRP A 239 -12.22 -11.01 -1.42
CA TRP A 239 -13.35 -10.76 -2.33
C TRP A 239 -13.28 -11.58 -3.61
N MET A 240 -12.06 -11.93 -4.06
CA MET A 240 -11.83 -12.72 -5.26
C MET A 240 -11.88 -14.23 -5.01
N ARG A 241 -11.60 -14.66 -3.78
CA ARG A 241 -11.56 -16.08 -3.42
C ARG A 241 -12.93 -16.73 -3.61
N GLU A 242 -14.00 -16.01 -3.26
CA GLU A 242 -15.36 -16.47 -3.47
C GLU A 242 -15.69 -16.54 -4.97
N GLY A 243 -16.00 -17.72 -5.46
CA GLY A 243 -16.32 -17.97 -6.86
C GLY A 243 -15.12 -17.89 -7.83
N SER A 244 -13.89 -17.95 -7.33
CA SER A 244 -12.65 -17.85 -8.12
C SER A 244 -12.58 -18.81 -9.31
N GLY A 245 -13.15 -20.02 -9.19
CA GLY A 245 -13.24 -20.99 -10.29
C GLY A 245 -14.22 -20.60 -11.41
N LEU A 246 -15.17 -19.73 -11.15
CA LEU A 246 -16.30 -19.41 -12.03
C LEU A 246 -16.16 -18.06 -12.74
N TYR A 247 -15.39 -17.12 -12.17
CA TYR A 247 -15.38 -15.73 -12.59
C TYR A 247 -14.01 -15.25 -13.07
N ARG A 248 -14.05 -14.30 -14.02
CA ARG A 248 -12.99 -13.31 -14.26
C ARG A 248 -13.36 -12.04 -13.52
N PHE A 249 -12.35 -11.30 -13.12
CA PHE A 249 -12.50 -10.11 -12.29
C PHE A 249 -11.96 -8.88 -12.99
N ARG A 250 -12.56 -7.73 -12.67
CA ARG A 250 -12.02 -6.39 -12.90
C ARG A 250 -12.11 -5.62 -11.61
N VAL A 251 -11.15 -4.77 -11.32
CA VAL A 251 -11.32 -3.82 -10.24
C VAL A 251 -12.32 -2.77 -10.70
N TYR A 252 -13.32 -2.53 -9.88
CA TYR A 252 -14.38 -1.56 -10.12
C TYR A 252 -14.14 -0.33 -9.23
N LEU A 253 -14.10 0.84 -9.86
CA LEU A 253 -13.94 2.13 -9.21
C LEU A 253 -15.24 2.93 -9.38
N THR A 254 -15.71 3.56 -8.31
CA THR A 254 -16.90 4.42 -8.37
C THR A 254 -16.80 5.58 -7.41
N SER A 255 -17.41 6.71 -7.77
CA SER A 255 -17.57 7.87 -6.91
C SER A 255 -18.83 8.62 -7.30
N MET A 256 -19.37 9.44 -6.41
CA MET A 256 -20.56 10.23 -6.66
C MET A 256 -20.38 11.63 -6.09
N ALA A 257 -20.73 12.64 -6.88
CA ALA A 257 -20.80 14.00 -6.42
C ALA A 257 -22.00 14.21 -5.49
N ASP A 258 -21.87 15.22 -4.63
CA ASP A 258 -23.00 15.73 -3.85
C ASP A 258 -24.07 16.32 -4.77
N SER A 259 -25.31 16.41 -4.28
CA SER A 259 -26.41 17.03 -5.03
C SER A 259 -26.27 18.55 -5.18
N ALA A 260 -25.44 19.20 -4.37
CA ALA A 260 -25.32 20.64 -4.32
C ALA A 260 -24.02 21.19 -4.93
N GLN A 261 -22.97 20.37 -5.06
CA GLN A 261 -21.62 20.85 -5.41
C GLN A 261 -20.94 19.92 -6.42
N SER A 262 -20.17 20.53 -7.33
CA SER A 262 -19.21 19.81 -8.16
C SER A 262 -18.05 19.31 -7.31
N SER A 263 -17.44 18.22 -7.72
CA SER A 263 -16.36 17.56 -7.01
C SER A 263 -15.26 17.14 -7.97
N THR A 264 -14.02 17.10 -7.45
CA THR A 264 -12.88 16.64 -8.22
C THR A 264 -12.10 15.60 -7.43
N LEU A 265 -11.82 14.49 -8.09
CA LEU A 265 -10.98 13.42 -7.58
C LEU A 265 -9.84 13.16 -8.56
N TYR A 266 -8.64 12.99 -8.05
CA TYR A 266 -7.48 12.60 -8.83
C TYR A 266 -7.04 11.20 -8.44
N ILE A 267 -6.62 10.42 -9.43
CA ILE A 267 -6.07 9.08 -9.24
C ILE A 267 -4.73 8.96 -9.96
N ASP A 268 -3.81 8.19 -9.39
CA ASP A 268 -2.50 7.95 -9.97
C ASP A 268 -1.92 6.62 -9.48
N ASP A 269 -0.90 6.12 -10.17
CA ASP A 269 -0.15 4.91 -9.77
C ASP A 269 -1.08 3.73 -9.41
N VAL A 270 -2.04 3.40 -10.29
CA VAL A 270 -2.95 2.27 -10.07
C VAL A 270 -2.25 0.97 -10.49
N ARG A 271 -2.03 0.07 -9.52
CA ARG A 271 -1.40 -1.23 -9.77
C ARG A 271 -2.23 -2.36 -9.18
N ILE A 272 -2.39 -3.42 -9.94
CA ILE A 272 -2.97 -4.66 -9.44
C ILE A 272 -1.91 -5.74 -9.58
N LEU A 273 -1.54 -6.34 -8.46
CA LEU A 273 -0.43 -7.27 -8.40
C LEU A 273 -0.72 -8.49 -7.55
N SER A 274 0.00 -9.57 -7.85
CA SER A 274 -0.03 -10.84 -7.12
C SER A 274 1.34 -11.51 -7.16
N PHE A 275 1.52 -12.54 -6.37
CA PHE A 275 2.65 -13.45 -6.59
C PHE A 275 2.44 -14.24 -7.90
N ARG A 276 3.54 -14.54 -8.57
CA ARG A 276 3.53 -15.52 -9.66
C ARG A 276 3.31 -16.92 -9.09
N PRO A 277 2.59 -17.78 -9.82
CA PRO A 277 2.42 -19.20 -9.44
C PRO A 277 3.74 -19.93 -9.34
#